data_9cf496191f19fed8671bb49d79cf1143
#
_entry.id   9cf496191f19fed8671bb49d79cf1143
#
_cell.length_a   1.000
_cell.length_b   1.000
_cell.length_c   1.000
_cell.angle_alpha   90.00
_cell.angle_beta   90.00
_cell.angle_gamma   90.00
#
_symmetry.space_group_name_H-M   'P 1'
#
loop_
_entity.id
_entity.type
_entity.pdbx_description
1 polymer ?
#
loop_
_entity_poly.entity_id
_entity_poly.type
_entity_poly.pdbx_seq_one_letter_code
_entity_poly.pdbx_strand_id
1 'polypeptide(L)'
;MLGERMAREAINAGGGAWVDDSLSLRDRSLIVVASLVTQGGGDARVRGHLRWAVDHGATREELEALIALLAVYAGYPRASAAMELLRDELGPGNDREDSDDD
;
A
#
# COMPACT_ATOMS: atom_id res chain seq x y z
N MET A 1 -16.27 -10.38 -1.37
CA MET A 1 -15.79 -9.49 -0.37
C MET A 1 -16.60 -8.22 -0.22
N LEU A 2 -16.58 -7.33 -1.17
CA LEU A 2 -17.54 -6.23 -1.18
C LEU A 2 -18.84 -6.72 -1.77
N GLY A 3 -19.97 -6.25 -1.25
CA GLY A 3 -21.21 -6.50 -1.92
C GLY A 3 -21.23 -5.80 -3.27
N GLU A 4 -22.12 -6.24 -4.12
CA GLU A 4 -22.24 -5.68 -5.46
C GLU A 4 -22.50 -4.17 -5.42
N ARG A 5 -23.33 -3.74 -4.47
CA ARG A 5 -23.65 -2.32 -4.33
C ARG A 5 -22.42 -1.51 -3.95
N MET A 6 -21.64 -2.01 -2.98
CA MET A 6 -20.43 -1.33 -2.55
C MET A 6 -19.38 -1.28 -3.65
N ALA A 7 -19.24 -2.37 -4.39
CA ALA A 7 -18.29 -2.38 -5.51
C ALA A 7 -18.65 -1.32 -6.55
N ARG A 8 -19.95 -1.18 -6.83
CA ARG A 8 -20.40 -0.19 -7.80
C ARG A 8 -20.16 1.23 -7.31
N GLU A 9 -20.39 1.46 -6.02
CA GLU A 9 -20.11 2.77 -5.44
C GLU A 9 -18.64 3.11 -5.48
N ALA A 10 -17.79 2.13 -5.20
CA ALA A 10 -16.35 2.34 -5.24
C ALA A 10 -15.89 2.71 -6.65
N ILE A 11 -16.41 2.03 -7.67
CA ILE A 11 -16.07 2.33 -9.06
C ILE A 11 -16.55 3.72 -9.42
N ASN A 12 -17.77 4.07 -9.04
CA ASN A 12 -18.31 5.38 -9.37
C ASN A 12 -17.53 6.51 -8.69
N ALA A 13 -17.16 6.30 -7.44
CA ALA A 13 -16.46 7.32 -6.68
C ALA A 13 -15.02 7.49 -7.15
N GLY A 14 -14.34 6.39 -7.49
CA GLY A 14 -12.92 6.41 -7.81
C GLY A 14 -12.57 6.42 -9.27
N GLY A 15 -13.52 6.03 -10.14
CA GLY A 15 -13.21 5.81 -11.54
C GLY A 15 -12.65 7.02 -12.26
N GLY A 16 -13.24 8.19 -12.00
CA GLY A 16 -12.76 9.41 -12.63
C GLY A 16 -11.36 9.78 -12.21
N ALA A 17 -11.06 9.63 -10.91
CA ALA A 17 -9.75 9.94 -10.39
C ALA A 17 -8.68 9.00 -10.98
N TRP A 18 -9.03 7.74 -11.20
CA TRP A 18 -8.08 6.78 -11.72
C TRP A 18 -7.80 6.92 -13.21
N VAL A 19 -8.67 7.60 -13.96
CA VAL A 19 -8.39 7.83 -15.38
C VAL A 19 -7.63 9.14 -15.63
N ASP A 20 -7.53 9.99 -14.64
CA ASP A 20 -6.75 11.23 -14.75
C ASP A 20 -5.27 10.85 -14.70
N ASP A 21 -4.53 11.23 -15.74
CA ASP A 21 -3.13 10.81 -15.88
C ASP A 21 -2.13 11.89 -15.46
N SER A 22 -2.58 12.91 -14.74
CA SER A 22 -1.68 13.93 -14.19
C SER A 22 -0.67 13.31 -13.22
N LEU A 23 -1.08 12.24 -12.53
CA LEU A 23 -0.17 11.43 -11.72
C LEU A 23 -0.02 10.07 -12.39
N SER A 24 1.17 9.51 -12.32
CA SER A 24 1.38 8.17 -12.89
C SER A 24 0.55 7.15 -12.12
N LEU A 25 0.31 6.00 -12.74
CA LEU A 25 -0.38 4.90 -12.05
C LEU A 25 0.38 4.50 -10.79
N ARG A 26 1.71 4.48 -10.88
CA ARG A 26 2.54 4.18 -9.73
C ARG A 26 2.29 5.16 -8.59
N ASP A 27 2.32 6.46 -8.89
CA ASP A 27 2.13 7.47 -7.85
C ASP A 27 0.73 7.42 -7.27
N ARG A 28 -0.27 7.20 -8.11
CA ARG A 28 -1.64 7.05 -7.62
C ARG A 28 -1.75 5.87 -6.67
N SER A 29 -1.10 4.75 -7.01
CA SER A 29 -1.12 3.57 -6.15
C SER A 29 -0.42 3.82 -4.83
N LEU A 30 0.70 4.54 -4.83
CA LEU A 30 1.39 4.88 -3.60
C LEU A 30 0.53 5.74 -2.69
N ILE A 31 -0.19 6.70 -3.28
CA ILE A 31 -1.07 7.57 -2.51
C ILE A 31 -2.19 6.75 -1.86
N VAL A 32 -2.76 5.80 -2.59
CA VAL A 32 -3.82 4.96 -2.05
C VAL A 32 -3.31 4.09 -0.91
N VAL A 33 -2.12 3.49 -1.08
CA VAL A 33 -1.53 2.70 -0.01
C VAL A 33 -1.35 3.56 1.25
N ALA A 34 -0.78 4.76 1.08
CA ALA A 34 -0.56 5.65 2.21
C ALA A 34 -1.87 5.99 2.91
N SER A 35 -2.91 6.26 2.12
CA SER A 35 -4.21 6.59 2.67
C SER A 35 -4.80 5.45 3.48
N LEU A 36 -4.74 4.23 2.93
CA LEU A 36 -5.30 3.06 3.60
C LEU A 36 -4.56 2.74 4.89
N VAL A 37 -3.24 2.82 4.87
CA VAL A 37 -2.44 2.57 6.07
C VAL A 37 -2.80 3.59 7.14
N THR A 38 -2.86 4.85 6.77
CA THR A 38 -3.14 5.92 7.72
C THR A 38 -4.52 5.75 8.36
N GLN A 39 -5.50 5.31 7.60
CA GLN A 39 -6.86 5.15 8.08
C GLN A 39 -7.09 3.84 8.81
N GLY A 40 -6.15 2.90 8.74
CA GLY A 40 -6.39 1.58 9.29
C GLY A 40 -7.38 0.82 8.44
N GLY A 41 -7.18 0.78 7.15
CA GLY A 41 -8.17 0.34 6.18
C GLY A 41 -8.45 -1.15 6.11
N GLY A 42 -7.84 -1.97 6.97
CA GLY A 42 -8.06 -3.39 6.99
C GLY A 42 -7.02 -4.15 6.19
N ASP A 43 -6.68 -5.33 6.71
CA ASP A 43 -5.54 -6.09 6.18
C ASP A 43 -5.74 -6.49 4.72
N ALA A 44 -6.93 -6.96 4.37
CA ALA A 44 -7.18 -7.41 3.00
C ALA A 44 -7.04 -6.29 2.00
N ARG A 45 -7.53 -5.10 2.35
CA ARG A 45 -7.43 -3.94 1.45
C ARG A 45 -5.99 -3.49 1.31
N VAL A 46 -5.27 -3.43 2.42
CA VAL A 46 -3.87 -3.02 2.37
C VAL A 46 -3.06 -4.00 1.52
N ARG A 47 -3.25 -5.32 1.75
CA ARG A 47 -2.54 -6.32 0.96
C ARG A 47 -2.83 -6.16 -0.53
N GLY A 48 -4.10 -6.00 -0.87
CA GLY A 48 -4.50 -5.87 -2.27
C GLY A 48 -3.87 -4.66 -2.92
N HIS A 49 -3.86 -3.54 -2.22
CA HIS A 49 -3.29 -2.32 -2.79
C HIS A 49 -1.77 -2.33 -2.80
N LEU A 50 -1.12 -3.03 -1.88
CA LEU A 50 0.32 -3.24 -1.98
C LEU A 50 0.67 -4.01 -3.26
N ARG A 51 -0.07 -5.08 -3.53
CA ARG A 51 0.14 -5.86 -4.74
C ARG A 51 -0.13 -5.03 -5.98
N TRP A 52 -1.20 -4.27 -5.96
CA TRP A 52 -1.58 -3.42 -7.07
C TRP A 52 -0.51 -2.36 -7.35
N ALA A 53 0.07 -1.80 -6.27
CA ALA A 53 1.14 -0.82 -6.42
C ALA A 53 2.35 -1.42 -7.14
N VAL A 54 2.70 -2.66 -6.80
CA VAL A 54 3.79 -3.35 -7.49
C VAL A 54 3.45 -3.54 -8.97
N ASP A 55 2.22 -3.93 -9.26
CA ASP A 55 1.78 -4.11 -10.65
C ASP A 55 1.85 -2.80 -11.42
N HIS A 56 1.71 -1.68 -10.75
CA HIS A 56 1.78 -0.35 -11.36
C HIS A 56 3.18 0.25 -11.35
N GLY A 57 4.17 -0.53 -10.93
CA GLY A 57 5.55 -0.11 -11.06
C GLY A 57 6.25 0.32 -9.77
N ALA A 58 5.57 0.26 -8.64
CA ALA A 58 6.22 0.56 -7.38
C ALA A 58 7.18 -0.56 -6.99
N THR A 59 8.34 -0.21 -6.49
CA THR A 59 9.28 -1.20 -6.00
C THR A 59 9.02 -1.49 -4.54
N ARG A 60 9.51 -2.65 -4.09
CA ARG A 60 9.44 -2.98 -2.68
C ARG A 60 10.10 -1.89 -1.83
N GLU A 61 11.25 -1.42 -2.28
CA GLU A 61 11.99 -0.40 -1.54
C GLU A 61 11.19 0.89 -1.41
N GLU A 62 10.49 1.25 -2.46
CA GLU A 62 9.64 2.44 -2.40
C GLU A 62 8.49 2.25 -1.41
N LEU A 63 7.91 1.07 -1.39
CA LEU A 63 6.84 0.78 -0.44
C LEU A 63 7.35 0.77 0.99
N GLU A 64 8.54 0.21 1.21
CA GLU A 64 9.15 0.24 2.54
C GLU A 64 9.42 1.67 2.98
N ALA A 65 9.94 2.50 2.07
CA ALA A 65 10.22 3.90 2.40
C ALA A 65 8.93 4.66 2.71
N LEU A 66 7.88 4.40 1.96
CA LEU A 66 6.59 5.03 2.20
C LEU A 66 6.06 4.67 3.59
N ILE A 67 6.11 3.39 3.94
CA ILE A 67 5.60 2.94 5.22
C ILE A 67 6.45 3.49 6.36
N ALA A 68 7.77 3.51 6.19
CA ALA A 68 8.65 4.08 7.20
C ALA A 68 8.35 5.57 7.42
N LEU A 69 8.07 6.29 6.33
CA LEU A 69 7.72 7.70 6.45
C LEU A 69 6.40 7.86 7.20
N LEU A 70 5.45 6.96 6.96
CA LEU A 70 4.16 7.01 7.65
C LEU A 70 4.28 6.78 9.14
N ALA A 71 5.35 6.12 9.59
CA ALA A 71 5.56 5.97 11.03
C ALA A 71 5.61 7.33 11.72
N VAL A 72 6.15 8.34 11.01
CA VAL A 72 6.25 9.69 11.56
C VAL A 72 4.88 10.40 11.53
N TYR A 73 4.14 10.25 10.46
CA TYR A 73 2.93 11.06 10.26
C TYR A 73 1.65 10.34 10.63
N ALA A 74 1.64 9.01 10.62
CA ALA A 74 0.44 8.25 10.97
C ALA A 74 0.62 7.41 12.23
N GLY A 75 1.84 7.29 12.73
CA GLY A 75 2.13 6.59 13.96
C GLY A 75 2.68 5.19 13.74
N TYR A 76 3.51 4.75 14.68
CA TYR A 76 4.20 3.47 14.59
C TYR A 76 3.27 2.26 14.57
N PRO A 77 2.17 2.23 15.34
CA PRO A 77 1.32 1.03 15.30
C PRO A 77 0.78 0.73 13.91
N ARG A 78 0.31 1.75 13.19
CA ARG A 78 -0.21 1.52 11.84
C ARG A 78 0.91 1.21 10.86
N ALA A 79 2.03 1.90 11.00
CA ALA A 79 3.15 1.68 10.10
C ALA A 79 3.75 0.29 10.27
N SER A 80 3.94 -0.16 11.52
CA SER A 80 4.51 -1.48 11.74
C SER A 80 3.57 -2.59 11.28
N ALA A 81 2.26 -2.41 11.47
CA ALA A 81 1.30 -3.36 10.96
C ALA A 81 1.37 -3.45 9.44
N ALA A 82 1.49 -2.31 8.78
CA ALA A 82 1.60 -2.29 7.32
C ALA A 82 2.89 -2.94 6.85
N MET A 83 3.99 -2.74 7.58
CA MET A 83 5.27 -3.36 7.21
C MET A 83 5.18 -4.88 7.31
N GLU A 84 4.47 -5.39 8.33
CA GLU A 84 4.25 -6.83 8.44
C GLU A 84 3.46 -7.35 7.25
N LEU A 85 2.45 -6.61 6.83
CA LEU A 85 1.66 -7.01 5.67
C LEU A 85 2.50 -7.00 4.40
N LEU A 86 3.38 -6.02 4.28
CA LEU A 86 4.27 -5.93 3.12
C LEU A 86 5.18 -7.14 3.04
N ARG A 87 5.80 -7.51 4.16
CA ARG A 87 6.65 -8.69 4.20
C ARG A 87 5.88 -9.96 3.89
N ASP A 88 4.68 -10.03 4.41
CA ASP A 88 3.82 -11.19 4.19
C ASP A 88 3.47 -11.32 2.72
N GLU A 89 3.17 -10.20 2.10
CA GLU A 89 2.69 -10.21 0.71
C GLU A 89 3.83 -10.33 -0.29
N LEU A 90 4.95 -9.67 -0.02
CA LEU A 90 6.05 -9.60 -0.99
C LEU A 90 7.30 -10.35 -0.56
N GLY A 91 7.26 -10.99 0.62
CA GLY A 91 8.40 -11.70 1.15
C GLY A 91 9.32 -10.78 1.95
N PRO A 92 10.38 -11.32 2.58
CA PRO A 92 11.22 -10.55 3.49
C PRO A 92 12.15 -9.53 2.83
N GLY A 93 12.34 -9.64 1.51
CA GLY A 93 13.17 -8.66 0.83
C GLY A 93 14.61 -8.68 1.34
N ASN A 94 15.16 -7.48 1.58
CA ASN A 94 16.55 -7.33 1.99
C ASN A 94 16.76 -7.41 3.48
N ASP A 95 15.69 -7.55 4.25
CA ASP A 95 15.82 -7.59 5.70
C ASP A 95 16.73 -8.69 6.17
N ARG A 96 16.65 -9.84 5.49
CA ARG A 96 17.43 -10.99 5.89
C ARG A 96 18.91 -10.78 5.67
N GLU A 97 19.26 -10.00 4.68
CA GLU A 97 20.65 -9.69 4.44
C GLU A 97 21.27 -8.91 5.58
N ASP A 98 20.50 -7.97 6.11
CA ASP A 98 20.95 -7.21 7.25
C ASP A 98 21.18 -8.11 8.44
N SER A 99 20.31 -9.09 8.63
CA SER A 99 20.47 -10.05 9.72
C SER A 99 21.68 -10.92 9.53
N ASP A 100 21.96 -11.30 8.29
CA ASP A 100 23.05 -12.21 7.99
C ASP A 100 24.40 -11.59 8.26
N ASP A 101 24.47 -10.29 8.20
CA ASP A 101 25.73 -9.59 8.44
C ASP A 101 26.15 -9.64 9.90
N ASP A 102 25.27 -10.01 10.73
CA ASP A 102 25.58 -10.14 12.15
C ASP A 102 26.38 -11.39 12.46
#